data_10f8180b916e55d6bbbbe885d163b4f5
#
_entry.id   10f8180b916e55d6bbbbe885d163b4f5
#
_cell.length_a   1.000
_cell.length_b   1.000
_cell.length_c   1.000
_cell.angle_alpha   90.00
_cell.angle_beta   90.00
_cell.angle_gamma   90.00
#
_symmetry.space_group_name_H-M   'P 1'
#
loop_
_entity.id
_entity.type
_entity.pdbx_description
1 polymer ?
#
loop_
_entity_poly.entity_id
_entity_poly.type
_entity_poly.pdbx_seq_one_letter_code
_entity_poly.pdbx_strand_id
1 'polypeptide(L)'
;PRLLAAGADCSKVLVIDDADQPLTMADIRLEEAIIQTKARMVVLDPIQGFLGAEVDMHRANEIRPLMKRIAVLAEKYHCAIILIGHMNKNSNGKSSYRGLGSIDFQAAARSVLIVGRIKEEPETRVVCHTKSSLAPEGKSIAFQLDKDNGFEWIGEYDISADELLNGDGKGQKSRSEEHT
;
A
#
# COMPACT_ATOMS: atom_id res chain seq x y z
N PRO A 1 10.46 -17.07 2.10
CA PRO A 1 9.46 -17.94 2.75
C PRO A 1 8.03 -17.46 2.58
N ARG A 2 7.71 -16.17 2.86
CA ARG A 2 6.31 -15.64 2.78
C ARG A 2 5.73 -15.66 1.37
N LEU A 3 6.51 -15.30 0.36
CA LEU A 3 6.07 -15.31 -1.03
C LEU A 3 5.76 -16.73 -1.51
N LEU A 4 6.60 -17.70 -1.15
CA LEU A 4 6.36 -19.12 -1.45
C LEU A 4 5.09 -19.63 -0.77
N ALA A 5 4.88 -19.27 0.50
CA ALA A 5 3.68 -19.65 1.24
C ALA A 5 2.40 -19.05 0.61
N ALA A 6 2.53 -17.88 -0.03
CA ALA A 6 1.44 -17.25 -0.78
C ALA A 6 1.29 -17.79 -2.23
N GLY A 7 2.03 -18.82 -2.62
CA GLY A 7 1.97 -19.42 -3.96
C GLY A 7 2.61 -18.57 -5.07
N ALA A 8 3.48 -17.62 -4.72
CA ALA A 8 4.14 -16.77 -5.70
C ALA A 8 5.20 -17.53 -6.50
N ASP A 9 5.28 -17.24 -7.80
CA ASP A 9 6.39 -17.65 -8.66
C ASP A 9 7.62 -16.76 -8.37
N CYS A 10 8.48 -17.24 -7.47
CA CYS A 10 9.67 -16.49 -7.04
C CYS A 10 10.70 -16.26 -8.15
N SER A 11 10.62 -16.96 -9.30
CA SER A 11 11.46 -16.68 -10.45
C SER A 11 11.16 -15.32 -11.11
N LYS A 12 9.96 -14.78 -10.84
CA LYS A 12 9.50 -13.47 -11.31
C LYS A 12 9.65 -12.36 -10.26
N VAL A 13 10.21 -12.69 -9.10
CA VAL A 13 10.42 -11.72 -8.01
C VAL A 13 11.90 -11.39 -7.94
N LEU A 14 12.20 -10.13 -8.16
CA LEU A 14 13.57 -9.59 -8.13
C LEU A 14 13.68 -8.59 -7.00
N VAL A 15 14.83 -8.55 -6.36
CA VAL A 15 15.13 -7.61 -5.27
C VAL A 15 16.32 -6.78 -5.71
N ILE A 16 16.22 -5.45 -5.60
CA ILE A 16 17.37 -4.57 -5.75
C ILE A 16 18.13 -4.61 -4.43
N ASP A 17 19.39 -5.03 -4.47
CA ASP A 17 20.26 -4.97 -3.31
C ASP A 17 20.73 -3.52 -3.12
N ASP A 18 20.45 -2.95 -1.97
CA ASP A 18 20.82 -1.58 -1.60
C ASP A 18 21.68 -1.53 -0.32
N ALA A 19 22.26 -2.66 0.07
CA ALA A 19 23.05 -2.77 1.31
C ALA A 19 24.27 -1.82 1.33
N ASP A 20 24.98 -1.71 0.21
CA ASP A 20 26.17 -0.84 0.09
C ASP A 20 25.82 0.62 -0.21
N GLN A 21 24.72 0.85 -0.93
CA GLN A 21 24.26 2.18 -1.32
C GLN A 21 22.75 2.26 -1.25
N PRO A 22 22.17 2.97 -0.26
CA PRO A 22 20.73 3.13 -0.11
C PRO A 22 20.05 3.59 -1.41
N LEU A 23 18.99 2.90 -1.78
CA LEU A 23 18.18 3.24 -2.95
C LEU A 23 17.19 4.34 -2.60
N THR A 24 17.09 5.37 -3.44
CA THR A 24 16.08 6.42 -3.29
C THR A 24 15.11 6.46 -4.47
N MET A 25 13.96 7.13 -4.30
CA MET A 25 12.99 7.34 -5.39
C MET A 25 13.57 8.17 -6.54
N ALA A 26 14.66 8.90 -6.31
CA ALA A 26 15.38 9.68 -7.31
C ALA A 26 16.53 8.92 -7.98
N ASP A 27 16.85 7.73 -7.52
CA ASP A 27 17.99 6.94 -8.01
C ASP A 27 17.72 6.40 -9.41
N ILE A 28 18.75 6.45 -10.26
CA ILE A 28 18.68 5.93 -11.64
C ILE A 28 18.55 4.41 -11.66
N ARG A 29 19.10 3.70 -10.67
CA ARG A 29 19.03 2.24 -10.55
C ARG A 29 17.62 1.70 -10.56
N LEU A 30 16.64 2.47 -10.05
CA LEU A 30 15.24 2.09 -10.09
C LEU A 30 14.73 2.01 -11.54
N GLU A 31 15.05 3.01 -12.35
CA GLU A 31 14.69 3.02 -13.78
C GLU A 31 15.42 1.92 -14.56
N GLU A 32 16.71 1.76 -14.33
CA GLU A 32 17.53 0.72 -14.94
C GLU A 32 17.00 -0.68 -14.63
N ALA A 33 16.62 -0.94 -13.38
CA ALA A 33 16.02 -2.21 -12.97
C ALA A 33 14.69 -2.48 -13.70
N ILE A 34 13.82 -1.47 -13.82
CA ILE A 34 12.55 -1.60 -14.56
C ILE A 34 12.82 -1.96 -16.03
N ILE A 35 13.79 -1.30 -16.67
CA ILE A 35 14.14 -1.55 -18.06
C ILE A 35 14.70 -2.97 -18.26
N GLN A 36 15.69 -3.35 -17.45
CA GLN A 36 16.41 -4.62 -17.58
C GLN A 36 15.48 -5.82 -17.33
N THR A 37 14.61 -5.69 -16.34
CA THR A 37 13.72 -6.79 -15.93
C THR A 37 12.36 -6.77 -16.61
N LYS A 38 12.03 -5.68 -17.31
CA LYS A 38 10.69 -5.42 -17.87
C LYS A 38 9.61 -5.56 -16.81
N ALA A 39 9.90 -5.07 -15.60
CA ALA A 39 9.00 -5.18 -14.45
C ALA A 39 7.64 -4.55 -14.75
N ARG A 40 6.58 -5.26 -14.42
CA ARG A 40 5.18 -4.78 -14.53
C ARG A 40 4.67 -4.23 -13.20
N MET A 41 5.38 -4.54 -12.12
CA MET A 41 5.09 -4.04 -10.79
C MET A 41 6.39 -3.81 -10.03
N VAL A 42 6.45 -2.69 -9.31
CA VAL A 42 7.51 -2.35 -8.36
C VAL A 42 6.88 -2.09 -7.01
N VAL A 43 7.48 -2.58 -5.95
CA VAL A 43 7.04 -2.34 -4.56
C VAL A 43 8.17 -1.65 -3.81
N LEU A 44 7.88 -0.49 -3.21
CA LEU A 44 8.78 0.24 -2.31
C LEU A 44 8.24 0.10 -0.88
N ASP A 45 8.92 -0.68 -0.03
CA ASP A 45 8.50 -1.05 1.33
C ASP A 45 9.67 -0.95 2.32
N PRO A 46 9.60 -0.06 3.29
CA PRO A 46 8.65 1.06 3.44
C PRO A 46 9.08 2.29 2.62
N ILE A 47 8.11 3.10 2.17
CA ILE A 47 8.38 4.31 1.37
C ILE A 47 9.37 5.26 2.04
N GLN A 48 9.36 5.34 3.36
CA GLN A 48 10.27 6.20 4.13
C GLN A 48 11.75 5.88 3.86
N GLY A 49 12.08 4.62 3.65
CA GLY A 49 13.45 4.19 3.32
C GLY A 49 13.96 4.71 1.98
N PHE A 50 13.05 5.13 1.09
CA PHE A 50 13.38 5.55 -0.27
C PHE A 50 13.30 7.07 -0.50
N LEU A 51 13.11 7.86 0.55
CA LEU A 51 13.03 9.33 0.42
C LEU A 51 14.42 9.97 0.28
N GLY A 52 15.44 9.42 0.90
CA GLY A 52 16.77 10.04 1.05
C GLY A 52 16.88 10.86 2.33
N ALA A 53 18.11 10.98 2.83
CA ALA A 53 18.40 11.57 4.14
C ALA A 53 18.05 13.06 4.26
N GLU A 54 18.09 13.78 3.14
CA GLU A 54 17.85 15.24 3.10
C GLU A 54 16.37 15.60 2.89
N VAL A 55 15.49 14.60 2.68
CA VAL A 55 14.08 14.83 2.35
C VAL A 55 13.22 14.81 3.60
N ASP A 56 12.57 15.91 3.90
CA ASP A 56 11.56 16.00 4.95
C ASP A 56 10.20 15.52 4.39
N MET A 57 9.75 14.36 4.85
CA MET A 57 8.48 13.76 4.45
C MET A 57 7.23 14.60 4.76
N HIS A 58 7.35 15.64 5.57
CA HIS A 58 6.25 16.55 5.92
C HIS A 58 6.20 17.79 5.01
N ARG A 59 7.18 17.97 4.15
CA ARG A 59 7.26 19.11 3.24
C ARG A 59 6.77 18.78 1.84
N ALA A 60 5.68 19.40 1.45
CA ALA A 60 5.06 19.23 0.13
C ALA A 60 6.02 19.50 -1.03
N ASN A 61 6.83 20.54 -0.93
CA ASN A 61 7.79 20.94 -1.95
C ASN A 61 8.92 19.91 -2.18
N GLU A 62 9.18 19.06 -1.20
CA GLU A 62 10.18 17.98 -1.29
C GLU A 62 9.56 16.68 -1.79
N ILE A 63 8.33 16.37 -1.37
CA ILE A 63 7.63 15.14 -1.74
C ILE A 63 7.07 15.16 -3.16
N ARG A 64 6.47 16.28 -3.60
CA ARG A 64 5.84 16.38 -4.92
C ARG A 64 6.77 16.07 -6.10
N PRO A 65 8.04 16.53 -6.14
CA PRO A 65 8.96 16.17 -7.22
C PRO A 65 9.25 14.67 -7.27
N LEU A 66 9.43 14.01 -6.12
CA LEU A 66 9.67 12.57 -6.02
C LEU A 66 8.46 11.79 -6.55
N MET A 67 7.25 12.14 -6.11
CA MET A 67 6.02 11.50 -6.55
C MET A 67 5.78 11.70 -8.05
N LYS A 68 6.11 12.88 -8.58
CA LYS A 68 6.04 13.16 -10.02
C LYS A 68 6.99 12.26 -10.80
N ARG A 69 8.23 12.09 -10.32
CA ARG A 69 9.20 11.18 -10.95
C ARG A 69 8.69 9.74 -10.98
N ILE A 70 8.20 9.23 -9.87
CA ILE A 70 7.62 7.87 -9.78
C ILE A 70 6.43 7.71 -10.73
N ALA A 71 5.55 8.70 -10.82
CA ALA A 71 4.42 8.67 -11.75
C ALA A 71 4.87 8.63 -13.22
N VAL A 72 5.91 9.41 -13.58
CA VAL A 72 6.49 9.39 -14.94
C VAL A 72 7.11 8.03 -15.26
N LEU A 73 7.82 7.39 -14.33
CA LEU A 73 8.36 6.05 -14.51
C LEU A 73 7.25 5.01 -14.72
N ALA A 74 6.21 5.06 -13.87
CA ALA A 74 5.06 4.18 -13.98
C ALA A 74 4.38 4.26 -15.34
N GLU A 75 4.15 5.47 -15.84
CA GLU A 75 3.55 5.73 -17.15
C GLU A 75 4.44 5.30 -18.30
N LYS A 76 5.71 5.74 -18.29
CA LYS A 76 6.69 5.49 -19.36
C LYS A 76 6.92 3.99 -19.61
N TYR A 77 6.95 3.20 -18.55
CA TYR A 77 7.25 1.76 -18.63
C TYR A 77 6.02 0.88 -18.44
N HIS A 78 4.82 1.45 -18.36
CA HIS A 78 3.58 0.71 -18.11
C HIS A 78 3.71 -0.23 -16.90
N CYS A 79 4.30 0.28 -15.82
CA CYS A 79 4.61 -0.43 -14.60
C CYS A 79 3.75 0.11 -13.44
N ALA A 80 3.07 -0.77 -12.70
CA ALA A 80 2.42 -0.37 -11.46
C ALA A 80 3.47 -0.16 -10.36
N ILE A 81 3.47 0.99 -9.70
CA ILE A 81 4.37 1.27 -8.57
C ILE A 81 3.55 1.36 -7.29
N ILE A 82 3.81 0.44 -6.36
CA ILE A 82 3.15 0.35 -5.06
C ILE A 82 4.08 0.92 -4.00
N LEU A 83 3.58 1.91 -3.27
CA LEU A 83 4.28 2.56 -2.17
C LEU A 83 3.64 2.11 -0.86
N ILE A 84 4.39 1.40 -0.02
CA ILE A 84 3.90 0.92 1.27
C ILE A 84 4.42 1.84 2.37
N GLY A 85 3.51 2.39 3.15
CA GLY A 85 3.83 3.21 4.30
C GLY A 85 3.16 2.71 5.55
N HIS A 86 3.83 2.93 6.68
CA HIS A 86 3.28 2.61 7.99
C HIS A 86 2.59 3.81 8.61
N MET A 87 1.41 3.58 9.17
CA MET A 87 0.66 4.63 9.87
C MET A 87 1.28 4.95 11.24
N ASN A 88 1.38 6.23 11.57
CA ASN A 88 1.83 6.67 12.89
C ASN A 88 0.75 6.42 13.95
N LYS A 89 1.15 5.81 15.08
CA LYS A 89 0.25 5.52 16.21
C LYS A 89 -0.21 6.75 16.99
N ASN A 90 0.47 7.88 16.87
CA ASN A 90 0.33 9.05 17.76
C ASN A 90 -0.41 10.25 17.16
N SER A 91 -1.15 10.11 16.08
CA SER A 91 -1.85 11.26 15.51
C SER A 91 -3.24 11.44 16.14
N ASN A 92 -3.42 12.53 16.89
CA ASN A 92 -4.74 13.03 17.35
C ASN A 92 -5.56 13.68 16.22
N GLY A 93 -5.22 13.44 14.96
CA GLY A 93 -5.90 13.98 13.78
C GLY A 93 -7.03 13.11 13.28
N LYS A 94 -7.87 13.68 12.38
CA LYS A 94 -8.92 12.94 11.68
C LYS A 94 -8.31 11.71 10.98
N SER A 95 -9.04 10.59 10.96
CA SER A 95 -8.60 9.28 10.48
C SER A 95 -7.98 9.30 9.07
N SER A 96 -8.50 10.13 8.16
CA SER A 96 -8.01 10.29 6.80
C SER A 96 -6.56 10.80 6.68
N TYR A 97 -5.98 11.36 7.75
CA TYR A 97 -4.63 11.95 7.75
C TYR A 97 -3.60 11.19 8.59
N ARG A 98 -3.96 10.06 9.19
CA ARG A 98 -3.04 9.27 10.05
C ARG A 98 -1.98 8.50 9.26
N GLY A 99 -2.05 8.50 7.93
CA GLY A 99 -1.11 7.81 7.06
C GLY A 99 0.06 8.70 6.63
N LEU A 100 1.23 8.11 6.48
CA LEU A 100 2.37 8.54 5.66
C LEU A 100 2.94 9.97 5.86
N GLY A 101 2.73 10.64 6.96
CA GLY A 101 3.41 11.91 7.28
C GLY A 101 2.98 13.12 6.45
N SER A 102 2.87 13.03 5.13
CA SER A 102 2.42 14.12 4.26
C SER A 102 1.14 13.77 3.52
N ILE A 103 0.20 14.71 3.51
CA ILE A 103 -1.02 14.67 2.68
C ILE A 103 -0.68 14.57 1.18
N ASP A 104 0.51 15.01 0.78
CA ASP A 104 0.95 15.04 -0.62
C ASP A 104 1.20 13.66 -1.21
N PHE A 105 1.56 12.67 -0.39
CA PHE A 105 1.63 11.27 -0.86
C PHE A 105 0.27 10.77 -1.32
N GLN A 106 -0.75 10.98 -0.49
CA GLN A 106 -2.12 10.58 -0.84
C GLN A 106 -2.67 11.42 -2.01
N ALA A 107 -2.38 12.71 -2.03
CA ALA A 107 -2.82 13.59 -3.11
C ALA A 107 -2.24 13.17 -4.47
N ALA A 108 -0.98 12.77 -4.53
CA ALA A 108 -0.30 12.37 -5.76
C ALA A 108 -0.65 10.94 -6.22
N ALA A 109 -1.00 10.03 -5.29
CA ALA A 109 -1.35 8.66 -5.63
C ALA A 109 -2.65 8.58 -6.43
N ARG A 110 -2.72 7.67 -7.42
CA ARG A 110 -3.93 7.39 -8.22
C ARG A 110 -4.94 6.55 -7.45
N SER A 111 -4.48 5.68 -6.56
CA SER A 111 -5.29 4.85 -5.70
C SER A 111 -4.67 4.82 -4.31
N VAL A 112 -5.47 4.90 -3.27
CA VAL A 112 -5.02 4.81 -1.88
C VAL A 112 -5.82 3.74 -1.17
N LEU A 113 -5.11 2.79 -0.59
CA LEU A 113 -5.66 1.69 0.19
C LEU A 113 -5.18 1.81 1.63
N ILE A 114 -6.08 1.61 2.57
CA ILE A 114 -5.78 1.48 4.00
C ILE A 114 -5.97 0.02 4.39
N VAL A 115 -4.96 -0.54 5.05
CA VAL A 115 -5.03 -1.90 5.59
C VAL A 115 -5.00 -1.82 7.11
N GLY A 116 -6.01 -2.37 7.75
CA GLY A 116 -6.12 -2.40 9.20
C GLY A 116 -6.58 -3.76 9.72
N ARG A 117 -6.47 -3.92 11.05
CA ARG A 117 -6.91 -5.12 11.76
C ARG A 117 -8.24 -4.82 12.46
N ILE A 118 -9.16 -5.76 12.41
CA ILE A 118 -10.37 -5.69 13.22
C ILE A 118 -10.00 -5.97 14.69
N LYS A 119 -10.42 -5.10 15.59
CA LYS A 119 -10.02 -5.16 17.00
C LYS A 119 -10.57 -6.39 17.69
N GLU A 120 -11.83 -6.73 17.42
CA GLU A 120 -12.56 -7.85 17.98
C GLU A 120 -12.18 -9.18 17.31
N GLU A 121 -11.60 -9.13 16.09
CA GLU A 121 -11.19 -10.29 15.30
C GLU A 121 -9.72 -10.15 14.90
N PRO A 122 -8.76 -10.45 15.79
CA PRO A 122 -7.34 -10.15 15.55
C PRO A 122 -6.72 -10.81 14.31
N GLU A 123 -7.27 -11.92 13.83
CA GLU A 123 -6.82 -12.59 12.62
C GLU A 123 -7.40 -11.96 11.35
N THR A 124 -8.51 -11.19 11.47
CA THR A 124 -9.16 -10.53 10.34
C THR A 124 -8.52 -9.17 10.08
N ARG A 125 -8.18 -8.94 8.83
CA ARG A 125 -7.68 -7.67 8.30
C ARG A 125 -8.56 -7.21 7.17
N VAL A 126 -8.69 -5.89 7.02
CA VAL A 126 -9.52 -5.30 5.98
C VAL A 126 -8.71 -4.32 5.17
N VAL A 127 -8.91 -4.35 3.87
CA VAL A 127 -8.41 -3.38 2.90
C VAL A 127 -9.55 -2.45 2.54
N CYS A 128 -9.44 -1.18 2.90
CA CYS A 128 -10.40 -0.13 2.54
C CYS A 128 -9.82 0.74 1.42
N HIS A 129 -10.60 0.97 0.37
CA HIS A 129 -10.24 1.86 -0.72
C HIS A 129 -10.70 3.28 -0.38
N THR A 130 -9.77 4.20 -0.15
CA THR A 130 -10.06 5.57 0.34
C THR A 130 -9.89 6.67 -0.69
N LYS A 131 -9.29 6.35 -1.81
CA LYS A 131 -9.15 7.25 -2.96
C LYS A 131 -9.02 6.47 -4.24
N SER A 132 -9.75 6.89 -5.25
CA SER A 132 -9.58 6.46 -6.63
C SER A 132 -9.65 7.67 -7.56
N SER A 133 -8.71 7.76 -8.52
CA SER A 133 -8.70 8.85 -9.52
C SER A 133 -9.33 8.43 -10.85
N LEU A 134 -9.65 7.14 -11.03
CA LEU A 134 -10.08 6.60 -12.33
C LEU A 134 -11.47 5.95 -12.31
N ALA A 135 -11.94 5.57 -11.12
CA ALA A 135 -13.23 4.88 -10.94
C ALA A 135 -13.79 5.21 -9.55
N PRO A 136 -15.05 4.89 -9.25
CA PRO A 136 -15.56 4.90 -7.89
C PRO A 136 -14.70 4.03 -6.98
N GLU A 137 -14.63 4.38 -5.71
CA GLU A 137 -13.96 3.57 -4.69
C GLU A 137 -14.66 2.22 -4.58
N GLY A 138 -13.85 1.16 -4.47
CA GLY A 138 -14.38 -0.20 -4.28
C GLY A 138 -14.86 -0.43 -2.86
N LYS A 139 -15.61 -1.50 -2.68
CA LYS A 139 -16.00 -1.98 -1.35
C LYS A 139 -14.77 -2.45 -0.57
N SER A 140 -14.85 -2.40 0.75
CA SER A 140 -13.82 -2.97 1.61
C SER A 140 -13.78 -4.49 1.47
N ILE A 141 -12.57 -5.06 1.51
CA ILE A 141 -12.33 -6.49 1.34
C ILE A 141 -11.56 -7.00 2.55
N ALA A 142 -12.06 -8.05 3.18
CA ALA A 142 -11.39 -8.69 4.29
C ALA A 142 -10.56 -9.89 3.85
N PHE A 143 -9.49 -10.12 4.61
CA PHE A 143 -8.66 -11.32 4.53
C PHE A 143 -8.26 -11.79 5.92
N GLN A 144 -8.01 -13.06 6.06
CA GLN A 144 -7.47 -13.68 7.25
C GLN A 144 -5.99 -13.96 7.08
N LEU A 145 -5.23 -13.77 8.12
CA LEU A 145 -3.83 -14.14 8.17
C LEU A 145 -3.56 -14.75 9.53
N ASP A 146 -3.50 -16.06 9.57
CA ASP A 146 -3.16 -16.82 10.75
C ASP A 146 -1.87 -17.65 10.56
N LYS A 147 -1.42 -18.30 11.65
CA LYS A 147 -0.15 -19.03 11.65
C LYS A 147 -0.25 -20.40 10.99
N ASP A 148 -1.44 -21.00 11.04
CA ASP A 148 -1.66 -22.40 10.65
C ASP A 148 -2.17 -22.49 9.20
N ASN A 149 -3.13 -21.61 8.83
CA ASN A 149 -3.76 -21.59 7.51
C ASN A 149 -3.15 -20.57 6.55
N GLY A 150 -2.31 -19.67 7.04
CA GLY A 150 -1.66 -18.65 6.23
C GLY A 150 -2.62 -17.52 5.82
N PHE A 151 -2.64 -17.18 4.53
CA PHE A 151 -3.43 -16.08 3.97
C PHE A 151 -4.66 -16.62 3.25
N GLU A 152 -5.85 -16.07 3.58
CA GLU A 152 -7.11 -16.41 2.93
C GLU A 152 -7.99 -15.15 2.72
N TRP A 153 -8.55 -14.99 1.53
CA TRP A 153 -9.54 -13.94 1.27
C TRP A 153 -10.90 -14.32 1.86
N ILE A 154 -11.48 -13.42 2.68
CA ILE A 154 -12.81 -13.58 3.25
C ILE A 154 -13.89 -13.04 2.29
N GLY A 155 -13.57 -11.98 1.54
CA GLY A 155 -14.49 -11.29 0.63
C GLY A 155 -14.91 -9.92 1.11
N GLU A 156 -16.05 -9.43 0.62
CA GLU A 156 -16.58 -8.10 0.97
C GLU A 156 -16.87 -8.00 2.48
N TYR A 157 -16.52 -6.85 3.03
CA TYR A 157 -16.67 -6.57 4.46
C TYR A 157 -17.22 -5.15 4.64
N ASP A 158 -18.35 -5.05 5.32
CA ASP A 158 -19.04 -3.76 5.49
C ASP A 158 -18.40 -2.96 6.63
N ILE A 159 -17.36 -2.21 6.30
CA ILE A 159 -16.66 -1.29 7.18
C ILE A 159 -16.03 -0.17 6.36
N SER A 160 -16.14 1.05 6.85
CA SER A 160 -15.43 2.20 6.30
C SER A 160 -14.00 2.31 6.82
N ALA A 161 -13.16 3.08 6.12
CA ALA A 161 -11.81 3.36 6.59
C ALA A 161 -11.79 4.09 7.93
N ASP A 162 -12.76 4.98 8.17
CA ASP A 162 -12.86 5.74 9.42
C ASP A 162 -13.21 4.83 10.60
N GLU A 163 -14.17 3.92 10.44
CA GLU A 163 -14.50 2.91 11.44
C GLU A 163 -13.33 1.99 11.74
N LEU A 164 -12.64 1.51 10.68
CA LEU A 164 -11.44 0.66 10.81
C LEU A 164 -10.35 1.36 11.62
N LEU A 165 -10.08 2.64 11.35
CA LEU A 165 -9.02 3.40 12.00
C LEU A 165 -9.38 3.82 13.43
N ASN A 166 -10.65 4.04 13.72
CA ASN A 166 -11.13 4.39 15.08
C ASN A 166 -11.25 3.16 15.99
N GLY A 167 -11.24 1.97 15.41
CA GLY A 167 -11.45 0.72 16.15
C GLY A 167 -12.91 0.50 16.57
N ASP A 168 -13.85 1.23 15.94
CA ASP A 168 -15.28 1.17 16.25
C ASP A 168 -16.04 0.14 15.38
N GLY A 169 -15.31 -0.56 14.51
CA GLY A 169 -15.87 -1.41 13.47
C GLY A 169 -16.50 -2.69 14.02
N LYS A 170 -17.80 -2.68 14.22
CA LYS A 170 -18.64 -3.90 14.21
C LYS A 170 -18.98 -4.26 12.77
N GLY A 171 -17.95 -4.44 11.94
CA GLY A 171 -18.14 -4.86 10.56
C GLY A 171 -18.80 -6.24 10.51
N GLN A 172 -19.72 -6.43 9.59
CA GLN A 172 -20.34 -7.73 9.31
C GLN A 172 -19.90 -8.20 7.93
N LYS A 173 -19.63 -9.51 7.82
CA LYS A 173 -19.56 -10.16 6.50
C LYS A 173 -20.82 -9.78 5.72
N SER A 174 -20.64 -9.18 4.53
CA SER A 174 -21.79 -8.96 3.66
C SER A 174 -22.35 -10.34 3.29
N ARG A 175 -23.62 -10.59 3.62
CA ARG A 175 -24.33 -11.76 3.13
C ARG A 175 -24.44 -11.62 1.61
N SER A 176 -23.66 -12.40 0.88
CA SER A 176 -24.01 -12.71 -0.50
C SER A 176 -25.39 -13.35 -0.47
N GLU A 177 -26.39 -12.68 -1.03
CA GLU A 177 -27.71 -13.28 -1.27
C GLU A 177 -27.47 -14.50 -2.18
N GLU A 178 -27.61 -15.66 -1.60
CA GLU A 178 -27.84 -16.89 -2.34
C GLU A 178 -29.17 -16.72 -3.09
N HIS A 179 -29.10 -16.29 -4.33
CA HIS A 179 -30.21 -16.48 -5.25
C HIS A 179 -30.10 -17.90 -5.82
N THR A 180 -30.97 -18.74 -5.29
CA THR A 180 -31.42 -20.01 -5.86
C THR A 180 -32.01 -19.82 -7.24
#